data_cfaa0056742c29700bce7bc9531bde87
#
_entry.id   cfaa0056742c29700bce7bc9531bde87
#
_cell.length_a   1.000
_cell.length_b   1.000
_cell.length_c   1.000
_cell.angle_alpha   90.00
_cell.angle_beta   90.00
_cell.angle_gamma   90.00
#
_symmetry.space_group_name_H-M   'P 1'
#
loop_
_entity.id
_entity.type
_entity.pdbx_description
1 polymer ?
#
loop_
_entity_poly.entity_id
_entity_poly.type
_entity_poly.pdbx_seq_one_letter_code
_entity_poly.pdbx_strand_id
1 'polypeptide(L)'
;MSFRGINTTVIQIRRQVFTEVARMAYANVKGEQANHLMRKIPYTIIPGEEGKLRKDIFLERAIVEERVRLAMGLPTRRMDEHNSVVSGLEDASIADKYYDPPLVNVIKFACNRCPEKLVKVSDLCQGCLAHPCMEVCPKKAITWESGRSIIDQDKCIKCGRCVGVCPYNAIVKTERPCAAACGMGAIHSDELGRAEIDYSKCVSCGQCLVNCPFGAIADKGQIYQLIQGFNRGDRIYALVAPAFVNQFPSLASTGKLKAALKAIGFYDVVEVAIGADLCTVDEAHDFLEEVPGKLDFMATSCCPAWSMMAKTAFPDLAKNISMTMTPMVFTARMMKKADPEARMCFIGPCAAKKLEASRRTVRSDVDFVLTFEELAGIIEAKDVDTSLLEVDEAEALHAASAAGRGFAQSGGVAKAVADKIKEWHPDMDVKIASAQGLAECKKLLMLAKAGKYNGYLLEGMGCPGGCIGGAGTIADPARTAIQLNKYMKEAPFTDPEQSPYMSCLLYTSPSPRDKRQS
;
A
#
# COMPACT_ATOMS: atom_id res chain seq x y z
N MET A 1 15.62 -0.96 3.47
CA MET A 1 15.82 -1.25 2.03
C MET A 1 14.50 -1.78 1.48
N SER A 2 14.10 -1.36 0.30
CA SER A 2 12.91 -1.89 -0.40
C SER A 2 13.37 -2.70 -1.59
N PHE A 3 12.72 -3.82 -1.90
CA PHE A 3 13.00 -4.64 -3.10
C PHE A 3 12.24 -4.16 -4.35
N ARG A 4 11.70 -2.94 -4.33
CA ARG A 4 10.94 -2.36 -5.45
C ARG A 4 11.83 -2.09 -6.64
N GLY A 5 11.32 -2.39 -7.83
CA GLY A 5 12.08 -2.31 -9.07
C GLY A 5 13.09 -3.46 -9.27
N ILE A 6 13.19 -4.39 -8.31
CA ILE A 6 14.04 -5.57 -8.40
C ILE A 6 13.14 -6.80 -8.61
N ASN A 7 13.31 -7.48 -9.73
CA ASN A 7 12.54 -8.70 -10.03
C ASN A 7 13.11 -9.89 -9.24
N THR A 8 12.61 -10.07 -8.02
CA THR A 8 13.02 -11.18 -7.13
C THR A 8 12.15 -12.43 -7.36
N THR A 9 12.67 -13.61 -7.01
CA THR A 9 11.90 -14.86 -7.06
C THR A 9 10.58 -14.78 -6.26
N VAL A 10 10.58 -14.07 -5.13
CA VAL A 10 9.37 -13.85 -4.33
C VAL A 10 8.32 -13.07 -5.11
N ILE A 11 8.73 -12.02 -5.84
CA ILE A 11 7.83 -11.21 -6.68
C ILE A 11 7.32 -12.04 -7.86
N GLN A 12 8.19 -12.85 -8.50
CA GLN A 12 7.80 -13.74 -9.60
C GLN A 12 6.72 -14.75 -9.15
N ILE A 13 6.92 -15.43 -8.02
CA ILE A 13 5.93 -16.36 -7.48
C ILE A 13 4.62 -15.65 -7.14
N ARG A 14 4.67 -14.45 -6.53
CA ARG A 14 3.45 -13.68 -6.24
C ARG A 14 2.68 -13.36 -7.51
N ARG A 15 3.35 -12.91 -8.56
CA ARG A 15 2.74 -12.62 -9.86
C ARG A 15 2.13 -13.88 -10.47
N GLN A 16 2.86 -15.01 -10.49
CA GLN A 16 2.33 -16.28 -10.96
C GLN A 16 1.08 -16.71 -10.18
N VAL A 17 1.04 -16.52 -8.86
CA VAL A 17 -0.16 -16.79 -8.06
C VAL A 17 -1.35 -15.94 -8.54
N PHE A 18 -1.15 -14.64 -8.74
CA PHE A 18 -2.20 -13.75 -9.23
C PHE A 18 -2.66 -14.14 -10.64
N THR A 19 -1.74 -14.50 -11.53
CA THR A 19 -2.00 -14.97 -12.88
C THR A 19 -2.84 -16.25 -12.87
N GLU A 20 -2.43 -17.27 -12.10
CA GLU A 20 -3.17 -18.55 -12.06
C GLU A 20 -4.54 -18.43 -11.38
N VAL A 21 -4.67 -17.59 -10.34
CA VAL A 21 -5.97 -17.28 -9.72
C VAL A 21 -6.89 -16.58 -10.73
N ALA A 22 -6.36 -15.65 -11.52
CA ALA A 22 -7.12 -14.96 -12.56
C ALA A 22 -7.54 -15.93 -13.68
N ARG A 23 -6.63 -16.81 -14.16
CA ARG A 23 -6.95 -17.86 -15.15
C ARG A 23 -8.07 -18.78 -14.67
N MET A 24 -7.98 -19.22 -13.41
CA MET A 24 -9.03 -20.03 -12.79
C MET A 24 -10.37 -19.28 -12.74
N ALA A 25 -10.35 -17.99 -12.41
CA ALA A 25 -11.57 -17.18 -12.35
C ALA A 25 -12.21 -16.97 -13.74
N TYR A 26 -11.38 -16.69 -14.78
CA TYR A 26 -11.87 -16.59 -16.16
C TYR A 26 -12.40 -17.91 -16.73
N ALA A 27 -11.89 -19.05 -16.29
CA ALA A 27 -12.43 -20.35 -16.68
C ALA A 27 -13.90 -20.55 -16.25
N ASN A 28 -14.37 -19.77 -15.27
CA ASN A 28 -15.76 -19.72 -14.79
C ASN A 28 -16.36 -21.09 -14.43
N VAL A 29 -15.53 -21.99 -13.92
CA VAL A 29 -15.94 -23.32 -13.47
C VAL A 29 -16.38 -23.30 -12.01
N LYS A 30 -17.25 -24.25 -11.62
CA LYS A 30 -17.83 -24.33 -10.27
C LYS A 30 -17.65 -25.72 -9.67
N GLY A 31 -17.92 -25.83 -8.38
CA GLY A 31 -17.91 -27.10 -7.66
C GLY A 31 -16.57 -27.84 -7.75
N GLU A 32 -16.60 -29.14 -8.02
CA GLU A 32 -15.39 -29.98 -8.00
C GLU A 32 -14.37 -29.61 -9.10
N GLN A 33 -14.82 -29.05 -10.23
CA GLN A 33 -13.89 -28.55 -11.26
C GLN A 33 -13.08 -27.33 -10.74
N ALA A 34 -13.71 -26.41 -10.04
CA ALA A 34 -13.02 -25.28 -9.41
C ALA A 34 -12.06 -25.76 -8.31
N ASN A 35 -12.50 -26.72 -7.49
CA ASN A 35 -11.65 -27.37 -6.49
C ASN A 35 -10.41 -28.00 -7.12
N HIS A 36 -10.58 -28.71 -8.23
CA HIS A 36 -9.46 -29.35 -8.94
C HIS A 36 -8.46 -28.31 -9.47
N LEU A 37 -8.93 -27.24 -10.09
CA LEU A 37 -8.06 -26.17 -10.59
C LEU A 37 -7.28 -25.52 -9.44
N MET A 38 -7.94 -25.19 -8.34
CA MET A 38 -7.27 -24.59 -7.19
C MET A 38 -6.17 -25.48 -6.62
N ARG A 39 -6.43 -26.79 -6.50
CA ARG A 39 -5.42 -27.79 -6.04
C ARG A 39 -4.24 -27.93 -7.01
N LYS A 40 -4.43 -27.67 -8.31
CA LYS A 40 -3.41 -27.76 -9.35
C LYS A 40 -2.44 -26.58 -9.34
N ILE A 41 -2.87 -25.39 -8.97
CA ILE A 41 -2.07 -24.14 -9.02
C ILE A 41 -0.69 -24.28 -8.39
N PRO A 42 -0.52 -24.83 -7.16
CA PRO A 42 0.79 -25.00 -6.55
C PRO A 42 1.76 -25.87 -7.37
N TYR A 43 1.24 -26.87 -8.07
CA TYR A 43 2.04 -27.77 -8.92
C TYR A 43 2.41 -27.12 -10.25
N THR A 44 1.58 -26.20 -10.76
CA THR A 44 1.89 -25.39 -11.95
C THR A 44 3.00 -24.41 -11.66
N ILE A 45 2.97 -23.75 -10.49
CA ILE A 45 3.96 -22.74 -10.09
C ILE A 45 5.27 -23.39 -9.63
N ILE A 46 5.21 -24.51 -8.91
CA ILE A 46 6.35 -25.26 -8.39
C ILE A 46 6.32 -26.67 -9.01
N PRO A 47 6.78 -26.82 -10.27
CA PRO A 47 6.81 -28.12 -10.95
C PRO A 47 8.00 -28.98 -10.51
N GLY A 48 7.92 -30.29 -10.79
CA GLY A 48 8.99 -31.26 -10.55
C GLY A 48 8.87 -31.94 -9.18
N GLU A 49 9.94 -32.58 -8.75
CA GLU A 49 10.00 -33.42 -7.54
C GLU A 49 10.94 -32.87 -6.48
N GLU A 50 11.82 -31.95 -6.85
CA GLU A 50 12.84 -31.37 -5.96
C GLU A 50 12.53 -29.90 -5.63
N GLY A 51 12.73 -29.51 -4.36
CA GLY A 51 12.64 -28.13 -3.91
C GLY A 51 13.79 -27.29 -4.45
N LYS A 52 13.47 -26.13 -5.03
CA LYS A 52 14.45 -25.19 -5.60
C LYS A 52 14.71 -23.96 -4.73
N LEU A 53 13.73 -23.57 -3.94
CA LEU A 53 13.73 -22.35 -3.13
C LEU A 53 13.85 -22.65 -1.63
N ARG A 54 13.40 -23.81 -1.23
CA ARG A 54 13.46 -24.36 0.12
C ARG A 54 14.01 -25.78 0.06
N LYS A 55 14.31 -26.35 1.22
CA LYS A 55 14.81 -27.74 1.29
C LYS A 55 13.78 -28.79 0.88
N ASP A 56 12.51 -28.43 0.89
CA ASP A 56 11.39 -29.35 0.70
C ASP A 56 10.37 -28.76 -0.28
N ILE A 57 10.09 -29.49 -1.35
CA ILE A 57 9.11 -29.09 -2.38
C ILE A 57 7.68 -29.03 -1.84
N PHE A 58 7.33 -29.90 -0.86
CA PHE A 58 6.01 -29.88 -0.24
C PHE A 58 5.80 -28.60 0.55
N LEU A 59 6.85 -28.12 1.25
CA LEU A 59 6.83 -26.83 1.93
C LEU A 59 6.67 -25.68 0.95
N GLU A 60 7.36 -25.71 -0.20
CA GLU A 60 7.23 -24.68 -1.24
C GLU A 60 5.80 -24.60 -1.76
N ARG A 61 5.19 -25.74 -2.09
CA ARG A 61 3.81 -25.84 -2.55
C ARG A 61 2.81 -25.40 -1.48
N ALA A 62 3.00 -25.82 -0.23
CA ALA A 62 2.16 -25.38 0.88
C ALA A 62 2.18 -23.85 1.07
N ILE A 63 3.33 -23.20 0.88
CA ILE A 63 3.43 -21.74 0.90
C ILE A 63 2.63 -21.11 -0.27
N VAL A 64 2.70 -21.69 -1.46
CA VAL A 64 1.92 -21.24 -2.62
C VAL A 64 0.43 -21.44 -2.37
N GLU A 65 -0.01 -22.54 -1.76
CA GLU A 65 -1.40 -22.78 -1.38
C GLU A 65 -1.98 -21.65 -0.53
N GLU A 66 -1.23 -21.23 0.52
CA GLU A 66 -1.68 -20.11 1.36
C GLU A 66 -1.73 -18.78 0.59
N ARG A 67 -0.82 -18.57 -0.36
CA ARG A 67 -0.84 -17.39 -1.22
C ARG A 67 -2.03 -17.38 -2.16
N VAL A 68 -2.39 -18.53 -2.74
CA VAL A 68 -3.59 -18.71 -3.57
C VAL A 68 -4.84 -18.38 -2.75
N ARG A 69 -4.95 -18.90 -1.54
CA ARG A 69 -6.06 -18.58 -0.63
C ARG A 69 -6.19 -17.09 -0.38
N LEU A 70 -5.08 -16.43 0.00
CA LEU A 70 -5.06 -14.99 0.24
C LEU A 70 -5.41 -14.19 -1.02
N ALA A 71 -4.88 -14.56 -2.20
CA ALA A 71 -5.21 -13.92 -3.47
C ALA A 71 -6.70 -14.02 -3.84
N MET A 72 -7.38 -15.06 -3.34
CA MET A 72 -8.83 -15.27 -3.46
C MET A 72 -9.65 -14.62 -2.32
N GLY A 73 -9.01 -13.86 -1.42
CA GLY A 73 -9.67 -13.22 -0.27
C GLY A 73 -9.95 -14.16 0.91
N LEU A 74 -9.51 -15.42 0.85
CA LEU A 74 -9.66 -16.40 1.93
C LEU A 74 -8.62 -16.17 3.03
N PRO A 75 -8.90 -16.54 4.29
CA PRO A 75 -7.90 -16.55 5.36
C PRO A 75 -6.87 -17.66 5.14
N THR A 76 -5.68 -17.52 5.73
CA THR A 76 -4.74 -18.64 5.86
C THR A 76 -5.36 -19.77 6.68
N ARG A 77 -4.99 -21.02 6.36
CA ARG A 77 -5.44 -22.16 7.17
C ARG A 77 -4.83 -22.12 8.58
N ARG A 78 -5.60 -22.56 9.54
CA ARG A 78 -5.10 -22.78 10.89
C ARG A 78 -4.13 -23.96 10.89
N MET A 79 -3.07 -23.87 11.70
CA MET A 79 -2.03 -24.92 11.77
C MET A 79 -2.39 -26.06 12.71
N ASP A 80 -3.35 -25.85 13.57
CA ASP A 80 -3.87 -26.78 14.60
C ASP A 80 -5.10 -27.57 14.12
N GLU A 81 -5.59 -27.29 12.89
CA GLU A 81 -6.76 -27.94 12.30
C GLU A 81 -6.46 -28.47 10.91
N HIS A 82 -7.03 -29.61 10.57
CA HIS A 82 -6.96 -30.16 9.22
C HIS A 82 -7.96 -29.45 8.30
N ASN A 83 -7.47 -28.50 7.50
CA ASN A 83 -8.25 -27.80 6.50
C ASN A 83 -7.67 -27.99 5.10
N SER A 84 -8.52 -28.33 4.14
CA SER A 84 -8.14 -28.40 2.74
C SER A 84 -7.81 -27.00 2.19
N VAL A 85 -6.94 -26.94 1.17
CA VAL A 85 -6.64 -25.68 0.45
C VAL A 85 -7.91 -25.04 -0.14
N VAL A 86 -8.89 -25.83 -0.54
CA VAL A 86 -10.15 -25.38 -1.14
C VAL A 86 -11.24 -25.00 -0.14
N SER A 87 -11.00 -25.15 1.17
CA SER A 87 -11.98 -24.78 2.20
C SER A 87 -12.36 -23.30 2.07
N GLY A 88 -13.65 -22.99 1.97
CA GLY A 88 -14.18 -21.64 1.80
C GLY A 88 -14.18 -21.12 0.36
N LEU A 89 -13.88 -21.97 -0.65
CA LEU A 89 -13.92 -21.56 -2.05
C LEU A 89 -15.33 -21.11 -2.48
N GLU A 90 -16.37 -21.73 -1.97
CA GLU A 90 -17.76 -21.33 -2.23
C GLU A 90 -18.03 -19.90 -1.76
N ASP A 91 -17.53 -19.54 -0.56
CA ASP A 91 -17.64 -18.18 -0.03
C ASP A 91 -16.81 -17.18 -0.87
N ALA A 92 -15.63 -17.59 -1.36
CA ALA A 92 -14.80 -16.74 -2.22
C ALA A 92 -15.45 -16.48 -3.58
N SER A 93 -16.34 -17.36 -4.05
CA SER A 93 -17.03 -17.20 -5.34
C SER A 93 -18.20 -16.21 -5.30
N ILE A 94 -18.55 -15.68 -4.14
CA ILE A 94 -19.56 -14.62 -3.98
C ILE A 94 -18.95 -13.30 -4.42
N ALA A 95 -19.45 -12.76 -5.54
CA ALA A 95 -18.92 -11.51 -6.11
C ALA A 95 -19.15 -10.26 -5.23
N ASP A 96 -20.10 -10.33 -4.30
CA ASP A 96 -20.43 -9.23 -3.38
C ASP A 96 -19.69 -9.34 -2.03
N LYS A 97 -18.72 -10.24 -1.93
CA LYS A 97 -17.95 -10.43 -0.71
C LYS A 97 -16.99 -9.25 -0.46
N TYR A 98 -17.14 -8.62 0.68
CA TYR A 98 -16.20 -7.61 1.15
C TYR A 98 -14.95 -8.24 1.78
N TYR A 99 -13.90 -7.45 1.91
CA TYR A 99 -12.73 -7.86 2.66
C TYR A 99 -13.05 -8.11 4.14
N ASP A 100 -12.74 -9.31 4.61
CA ASP A 100 -12.73 -9.64 6.03
C ASP A 100 -11.35 -9.37 6.62
N PRO A 101 -11.21 -8.50 7.61
CA PRO A 101 -9.96 -8.38 8.36
C PRO A 101 -9.56 -9.72 9.02
N PRO A 102 -8.28 -9.98 9.19
CA PRO A 102 -7.13 -9.13 8.85
C PRO A 102 -6.78 -9.20 7.36
N LEU A 103 -6.40 -8.04 6.79
CA LEU A 103 -6.03 -7.96 5.37
C LEU A 103 -4.59 -8.42 5.11
N VAL A 104 -3.65 -8.05 5.97
CA VAL A 104 -2.24 -8.45 5.87
C VAL A 104 -2.01 -9.63 6.80
N ASN A 105 -1.49 -10.72 6.27
CA ASN A 105 -1.34 -11.99 6.98
C ASN A 105 0.10 -12.50 6.94
N VAL A 106 0.48 -13.26 7.96
CA VAL A 106 1.76 -13.98 8.01
C VAL A 106 1.53 -15.46 7.72
N ILE A 107 2.14 -15.96 6.65
CA ILE A 107 2.23 -17.40 6.37
C ILE A 107 3.30 -17.96 7.33
N LYS A 108 2.86 -18.49 8.45
CA LYS A 108 3.72 -18.83 9.60
C LYS A 108 4.88 -19.79 9.26
N PHE A 109 4.63 -20.79 8.41
CA PHE A 109 5.67 -21.75 7.99
C PHE A 109 6.58 -21.22 6.86
N ALA A 110 6.23 -20.11 6.22
CA ALA A 110 7.12 -19.39 5.31
C ALA A 110 8.08 -18.45 6.05
N CYS A 111 7.80 -18.14 7.32
CA CYS A 111 8.60 -17.20 8.12
C CYS A 111 9.94 -17.84 8.52
N ASN A 112 11.03 -17.14 8.19
CA ASN A 112 12.40 -17.63 8.46
C ASN A 112 12.88 -17.33 9.89
N ARG A 113 12.01 -16.93 10.83
CA ARG A 113 12.37 -16.61 12.21
C ARG A 113 13.55 -15.65 12.31
N CYS A 114 13.51 -14.57 11.51
CA CYS A 114 14.59 -13.57 11.48
C CYS A 114 14.90 -13.07 12.89
N PRO A 115 16.18 -12.80 13.20
CA PRO A 115 16.58 -12.34 14.53
C PRO A 115 15.87 -11.03 14.87
N GLU A 116 15.56 -10.88 16.14
CA GLU A 116 15.11 -9.61 16.67
C GLU A 116 16.24 -8.56 16.62
N LYS A 117 15.90 -7.33 16.98
CA LYS A 117 16.88 -6.24 17.01
C LYS A 117 18.03 -6.59 17.94
N LEU A 118 19.23 -6.70 17.35
CA LEU A 118 20.45 -7.13 18.01
C LEU A 118 21.61 -6.29 17.49
N VAL A 119 22.55 -5.93 18.35
CA VAL A 119 23.84 -5.36 17.96
C VAL A 119 24.93 -6.34 18.42
N LYS A 120 25.71 -6.84 17.48
CA LYS A 120 26.77 -7.81 17.77
C LYS A 120 28.07 -7.46 17.05
N VAL A 121 29.19 -7.90 17.61
CA VAL A 121 30.50 -7.83 16.99
C VAL A 121 30.68 -9.07 16.09
N SER A 122 31.10 -8.84 14.85
CA SER A 122 31.44 -9.90 13.89
C SER A 122 32.93 -10.27 13.98
N ASP A 123 33.32 -11.29 13.23
CA ASP A 123 34.72 -11.75 13.16
C ASP A 123 35.66 -10.77 12.44
N LEU A 124 35.13 -9.69 11.86
CA LEU A 124 35.89 -8.58 11.28
C LEU A 124 36.54 -7.66 12.35
N CYS A 125 36.26 -7.90 13.65
CA CYS A 125 36.83 -7.10 14.72
C CYS A 125 38.35 -7.31 14.84
N GLN A 126 39.12 -6.23 14.67
CA GLN A 126 40.57 -6.24 14.74
C GLN A 126 41.14 -5.98 16.16
N GLY A 127 40.29 -5.87 17.19
CA GLY A 127 40.74 -5.56 18.54
C GLY A 127 41.53 -4.25 18.63
N CYS A 128 41.10 -3.21 17.90
CA CYS A 128 41.85 -1.94 17.76
C CYS A 128 42.12 -1.29 19.11
N LEU A 129 43.31 -0.69 19.27
CA LEU A 129 43.76 -0.07 20.54
C LEU A 129 42.89 1.11 20.98
N ALA A 130 42.30 1.84 20.03
CA ALA A 130 41.50 3.03 20.35
C ALA A 130 40.11 2.70 20.92
N HIS A 131 39.60 1.47 20.74
CA HIS A 131 38.29 0.98 21.22
C HIS A 131 37.11 1.98 21.06
N PRO A 132 36.92 2.69 19.91
CA PRO A 132 35.91 3.75 19.80
C PRO A 132 34.51 3.25 20.10
N CYS A 133 34.23 1.98 19.85
CA CYS A 133 32.94 1.37 20.15
C CYS A 133 32.63 1.29 21.66
N MET A 134 33.64 1.15 22.50
CA MET A 134 33.49 1.14 23.97
C MET A 134 33.22 2.57 24.47
N GLU A 135 33.99 3.54 23.96
CA GLU A 135 33.92 4.94 24.39
C GLU A 135 32.56 5.59 24.08
N VAL A 136 31.96 5.28 22.92
CA VAL A 136 30.63 5.84 22.54
C VAL A 136 29.46 5.13 23.20
N CYS A 137 29.68 4.05 23.93
CA CYS A 137 28.61 3.25 24.51
C CYS A 137 28.01 3.91 25.76
N PRO A 138 26.77 4.46 25.72
CA PRO A 138 26.23 5.19 26.88
C PRO A 138 25.90 4.28 28.07
N LYS A 139 25.82 2.96 27.82
CA LYS A 139 25.53 1.94 28.84
C LYS A 139 26.77 1.14 29.25
N LYS A 140 27.95 1.45 28.71
CA LYS A 140 29.19 0.69 28.94
C LYS A 140 28.97 -0.83 28.76
N ALA A 141 28.18 -1.20 27.75
CA ALA A 141 27.80 -2.58 27.46
C ALA A 141 28.84 -3.29 26.59
N ILE A 142 29.96 -2.68 26.29
CA ILE A 142 31.00 -3.26 25.44
C ILE A 142 32.26 -3.44 26.28
N THR A 143 32.75 -4.68 26.31
CA THR A 143 34.00 -5.06 26.95
C THR A 143 35.00 -5.51 25.91
N TRP A 144 36.27 -5.54 26.25
CA TRP A 144 37.34 -6.10 25.43
C TRP A 144 37.86 -7.37 26.08
N GLU A 145 37.76 -8.49 25.37
CA GLU A 145 38.16 -9.79 25.87
C GLU A 145 38.76 -10.64 24.72
N SER A 146 39.83 -11.34 24.99
CA SER A 146 40.48 -12.26 24.03
C SER A 146 40.76 -11.62 22.66
N GLY A 147 41.22 -10.36 22.65
CA GLY A 147 41.61 -9.65 21.43
C GLY A 147 40.46 -9.07 20.60
N ARG A 148 39.24 -9.03 21.13
CA ARG A 148 38.06 -8.51 20.43
C ARG A 148 37.08 -7.81 21.38
N SER A 149 36.28 -6.93 20.85
CA SER A 149 35.16 -6.35 21.59
C SER A 149 34.01 -7.33 21.71
N ILE A 150 33.37 -7.38 22.87
CA ILE A 150 32.18 -8.19 23.15
C ILE A 150 31.07 -7.26 23.66
N ILE A 151 29.84 -7.49 23.19
CA ILE A 151 28.68 -6.70 23.60
C ILE A 151 27.80 -7.53 24.55
N ASP A 152 27.69 -7.06 25.78
CA ASP A 152 26.72 -7.58 26.75
C ASP A 152 25.30 -7.22 26.31
N GLN A 153 24.52 -8.23 25.90
CA GLN A 153 23.18 -8.03 25.35
C GLN A 153 22.16 -7.57 26.40
N ASP A 154 22.39 -7.85 27.67
CA ASP A 154 21.48 -7.47 28.76
C ASP A 154 21.62 -5.99 29.11
N LYS A 155 22.84 -5.46 29.00
CA LYS A 155 23.13 -4.02 29.17
C LYS A 155 22.89 -3.19 27.91
N CYS A 156 22.90 -3.84 26.72
CA CYS A 156 22.85 -3.18 25.43
C CYS A 156 21.44 -2.67 25.12
N ILE A 157 21.26 -1.35 25.04
CA ILE A 157 20.00 -0.72 24.61
C ILE A 157 19.80 -0.69 23.09
N LYS A 158 20.65 -1.36 22.34
CA LYS A 158 20.55 -1.54 20.87
C LYS A 158 20.49 -0.22 20.07
N CYS A 159 21.07 0.87 20.61
CA CYS A 159 21.05 2.22 19.99
C CYS A 159 21.86 2.31 18.69
N GLY A 160 22.89 1.45 18.52
CA GLY A 160 23.71 1.40 17.31
C GLY A 160 24.83 2.46 17.21
N ARG A 161 25.10 3.27 18.23
CA ARG A 161 26.19 4.27 18.20
C ARG A 161 27.54 3.63 17.88
N CYS A 162 27.83 2.44 18.44
CA CYS A 162 29.04 1.68 18.20
C CYS A 162 29.20 1.21 16.75
N VAL A 163 28.10 1.04 16.01
CA VAL A 163 28.14 0.64 14.58
C VAL A 163 28.79 1.76 13.75
N GLY A 164 28.36 3.01 13.95
CA GLY A 164 28.82 4.15 13.15
C GLY A 164 30.27 4.58 13.39
N VAL A 165 30.89 4.15 14.51
CA VAL A 165 32.26 4.55 14.86
C VAL A 165 33.30 3.45 14.63
N CYS A 166 32.86 2.24 14.26
CA CYS A 166 33.79 1.15 14.00
C CYS A 166 34.44 1.30 12.62
N PRO A 167 35.75 1.57 12.51
CA PRO A 167 36.42 1.79 11.22
C PRO A 167 36.49 0.52 10.36
N TYR A 168 36.29 -0.63 10.96
CA TYR A 168 36.31 -1.94 10.27
C TYR A 168 34.91 -2.44 9.92
N ASN A 169 33.84 -1.67 10.22
CA ASN A 169 32.45 -2.13 10.08
C ASN A 169 32.17 -3.49 10.74
N ALA A 170 32.94 -3.82 11.79
CA ALA A 170 32.88 -5.10 12.48
C ALA A 170 31.66 -5.23 13.41
N ILE A 171 30.95 -4.15 13.70
CA ILE A 171 29.75 -4.18 14.53
C ILE A 171 28.53 -4.09 13.62
N VAL A 172 27.71 -5.11 13.68
CA VAL A 172 26.49 -5.21 12.85
C VAL A 172 25.26 -5.07 13.71
N LYS A 173 24.30 -4.29 13.21
CA LYS A 173 22.95 -4.20 13.77
C LYS A 173 22.02 -5.02 12.89
N THR A 174 21.49 -6.09 13.47
CA THR A 174 20.46 -6.91 12.82
C THR A 174 19.10 -6.55 13.35
N GLU A 175 18.11 -6.59 12.49
CA GLU A 175 16.71 -6.34 12.84
C GLU A 175 15.84 -7.12 11.85
N ARG A 176 14.73 -7.67 12.34
CA ARG A 176 13.75 -8.34 11.50
C ARG A 176 13.21 -7.35 10.45
N PRO A 177 13.38 -7.59 9.12
CA PRO A 177 13.06 -6.57 8.12
C PRO A 177 11.59 -6.13 8.13
N CYS A 178 10.64 -7.05 8.38
CA CYS A 178 9.23 -6.72 8.47
C CYS A 178 8.89 -5.84 9.70
N ALA A 179 9.56 -6.07 10.84
CA ALA A 179 9.39 -5.24 12.04
C ALA A 179 10.08 -3.88 11.88
N ALA A 180 11.27 -3.84 11.29
CA ALA A 180 11.99 -2.60 10.99
C ALA A 180 11.21 -1.68 10.05
N ALA A 181 10.46 -2.26 9.09
CA ALA A 181 9.61 -1.51 8.17
C ALA A 181 8.26 -1.10 8.79
N CYS A 182 7.90 -1.62 9.97
CA CYS A 182 6.62 -1.34 10.61
C CYS A 182 6.69 -0.08 11.47
N GLY A 183 6.31 1.08 10.92
CA GLY A 183 6.25 2.34 11.66
C GLY A 183 5.25 2.34 12.83
N MET A 184 4.31 1.37 12.85
CA MET A 184 3.36 1.18 13.96
C MET A 184 3.92 0.34 15.12
N GLY A 185 5.02 -0.40 14.91
CA GLY A 185 5.52 -1.35 15.89
C GLY A 185 4.56 -2.53 16.13
N ALA A 186 3.78 -2.89 15.12
CA ALA A 186 2.75 -3.94 15.20
C ALA A 186 3.29 -5.36 14.98
N ILE A 187 4.60 -5.55 14.72
CA ILE A 187 5.17 -6.86 14.44
C ILE A 187 6.13 -7.27 15.55
N HIS A 188 5.85 -8.41 16.15
CA HIS A 188 6.65 -9.05 17.20
C HIS A 188 6.93 -10.52 16.87
N SER A 189 7.65 -11.22 17.74
CA SER A 189 7.83 -12.67 17.66
C SER A 189 6.71 -13.39 18.40
N ASP A 190 6.24 -14.50 17.83
CA ASP A 190 5.47 -15.48 18.58
C ASP A 190 6.43 -16.39 19.41
N GLU A 191 5.87 -17.32 20.18
CA GLU A 191 6.61 -18.26 21.04
C GLU A 191 7.66 -19.12 20.28
N LEU A 192 7.45 -19.32 18.98
CA LEU A 192 8.37 -20.06 18.12
C LEU A 192 9.33 -19.13 17.36
N GLY A 193 9.38 -17.84 17.69
CA GLY A 193 10.25 -16.85 17.05
C GLY A 193 9.80 -16.41 15.65
N ARG A 194 8.57 -16.77 15.21
CA ARG A 194 8.02 -16.37 13.92
C ARG A 194 7.38 -14.98 14.04
N ALA A 195 7.26 -14.28 12.91
CA ALA A 195 6.55 -12.98 12.90
C ALA A 195 5.07 -13.15 13.24
N GLU A 196 4.57 -12.25 14.06
CA GLU A 196 3.17 -12.11 14.42
C GLU A 196 2.76 -10.64 14.34
N ILE A 197 1.53 -10.38 13.87
CA ILE A 197 1.00 -9.03 13.69
C ILE A 197 -0.02 -8.75 14.79
N ASP A 198 0.22 -7.70 15.56
CA ASP A 198 -0.77 -7.11 16.46
C ASP A 198 -1.77 -6.29 15.63
N TYR A 199 -2.93 -6.87 15.36
CA TYR A 199 -3.96 -6.25 14.52
C TYR A 199 -4.64 -5.05 15.19
N SER A 200 -4.50 -4.89 16.49
CA SER A 200 -4.99 -3.68 17.18
C SER A 200 -4.19 -2.43 16.80
N LYS A 201 -2.94 -2.62 16.36
CA LYS A 201 -2.03 -1.54 15.90
C LYS A 201 -1.86 -1.49 14.38
N CYS A 202 -2.18 -2.58 13.68
CA CYS A 202 -1.92 -2.69 12.26
C CYS A 202 -2.87 -1.82 11.43
N VAL A 203 -2.31 -0.92 10.62
CA VAL A 203 -3.07 -0.05 9.68
C VAL A 203 -3.04 -0.56 8.25
N SER A 204 -2.67 -1.81 8.02
CA SER A 204 -2.64 -2.48 6.72
C SER A 204 -1.83 -1.75 5.62
N CYS A 205 -0.82 -0.95 5.99
CA CYS A 205 -0.02 -0.19 5.01
C CYS A 205 0.80 -1.06 4.04
N GLY A 206 1.03 -2.35 4.37
CA GLY A 206 1.73 -3.31 3.51
C GLY A 206 3.26 -3.17 3.47
N GLN A 207 3.88 -2.25 4.22
CA GLN A 207 5.34 -2.09 4.19
C GLN A 207 6.10 -3.34 4.66
N CYS A 208 5.53 -4.11 5.58
CA CYS A 208 6.09 -5.39 6.02
C CYS A 208 6.12 -6.45 4.90
N LEU A 209 5.15 -6.40 3.99
CA LEU A 209 5.02 -7.31 2.85
C LEU A 209 6.19 -7.12 1.86
N VAL A 210 6.46 -5.85 1.49
CA VAL A 210 7.55 -5.54 0.54
C VAL A 210 8.95 -5.68 1.12
N ASN A 211 9.09 -5.65 2.44
CA ASN A 211 10.38 -5.76 3.10
C ASN A 211 10.69 -7.17 3.62
N CYS A 212 9.79 -8.14 3.42
CA CYS A 212 10.03 -9.53 3.81
C CYS A 212 10.79 -10.29 2.71
N PRO A 213 12.10 -10.58 2.87
CA PRO A 213 12.89 -11.26 1.84
C PRO A 213 12.49 -12.73 1.64
N PHE A 214 11.75 -13.29 2.59
CA PHE A 214 11.25 -14.67 2.52
C PHE A 214 9.83 -14.76 1.96
N GLY A 215 9.21 -13.63 1.67
CA GLY A 215 7.85 -13.57 1.19
C GLY A 215 6.83 -14.18 2.14
N ALA A 216 7.08 -14.19 3.44
CA ALA A 216 6.20 -14.78 4.44
C ALA A 216 4.96 -13.94 4.73
N ILE A 217 4.89 -12.71 4.24
CA ILE A 217 3.77 -11.80 4.45
C ILE A 217 3.05 -11.59 3.13
N ALA A 218 1.75 -11.69 3.15
CA ALA A 218 0.88 -11.46 1.99
C ALA A 218 -0.43 -10.80 2.43
N ASP A 219 -1.07 -10.10 1.51
CA ASP A 219 -2.36 -9.47 1.71
C ASP A 219 -3.47 -10.24 0.98
N LYS A 220 -4.71 -10.05 1.44
CA LYS A 220 -5.88 -10.60 0.77
C LYS A 220 -6.17 -9.83 -0.53
N GLY A 221 -6.54 -10.55 -1.58
CA GLY A 221 -6.93 -10.02 -2.89
C GLY A 221 -8.42 -10.16 -3.18
N GLN A 222 -8.89 -9.50 -4.24
CA GLN A 222 -10.25 -9.64 -4.79
C GLN A 222 -10.22 -9.99 -6.29
N ILE A 223 -9.13 -10.55 -6.79
CA ILE A 223 -8.97 -10.94 -8.20
C ILE A 223 -10.11 -11.86 -8.62
N TYR A 224 -10.39 -12.89 -7.81
CA TYR A 224 -11.40 -13.89 -8.11
C TYR A 224 -12.81 -13.28 -8.17
N GLN A 225 -13.19 -12.47 -7.17
CA GLN A 225 -14.50 -11.83 -7.08
C GLN A 225 -14.72 -10.82 -8.21
N LEU A 226 -13.70 -10.03 -8.55
CA LEU A 226 -13.76 -9.07 -9.66
C LEU A 226 -14.04 -9.79 -10.99
N ILE A 227 -13.29 -10.86 -11.29
CA ILE A 227 -13.45 -11.59 -12.54
C ILE A 227 -14.80 -12.33 -12.56
N GLN A 228 -15.32 -12.80 -11.42
CA GLN A 228 -16.69 -13.32 -11.35
C GLN A 228 -17.73 -12.23 -11.70
N GLY A 229 -17.47 -10.96 -11.34
CA GLY A 229 -18.28 -9.83 -11.81
C GLY A 229 -18.23 -9.67 -13.34
N PHE A 230 -17.04 -9.75 -13.96
CA PHE A 230 -16.91 -9.73 -15.43
C PHE A 230 -17.67 -10.89 -16.09
N ASN A 231 -17.55 -12.11 -15.54
CA ASN A 231 -18.23 -13.29 -16.06
C ASN A 231 -19.76 -13.19 -15.97
N ARG A 232 -20.30 -12.40 -15.05
CA ARG A 232 -21.74 -12.12 -14.93
C ARG A 232 -22.21 -11.01 -15.88
N GLY A 233 -21.31 -10.26 -16.49
CA GLY A 233 -21.61 -9.10 -17.30
C GLY A 233 -21.87 -7.83 -16.50
N ASP A 234 -21.38 -7.73 -15.26
CA ASP A 234 -21.51 -6.52 -14.44
C ASP A 234 -20.77 -5.36 -15.13
N ARG A 235 -21.36 -4.17 -15.13
CA ARG A 235 -20.65 -2.95 -15.57
C ARG A 235 -19.70 -2.51 -14.49
N ILE A 236 -18.40 -2.78 -14.67
CA ILE A 236 -17.36 -2.45 -13.69
C ILE A 236 -16.43 -1.38 -14.26
N TYR A 237 -16.38 -0.23 -13.60
CA TYR A 237 -15.44 0.84 -13.93
C TYR A 237 -14.10 0.63 -13.21
N ALA A 238 -13.00 0.84 -13.93
CA ALA A 238 -11.67 0.90 -13.35
C ALA A 238 -11.34 2.33 -12.92
N LEU A 239 -11.16 2.55 -11.63
CA LEU A 239 -10.72 3.83 -11.06
C LEU A 239 -9.22 3.79 -10.83
N VAL A 240 -8.43 4.39 -11.74
CA VAL A 240 -6.96 4.22 -11.76
C VAL A 240 -6.27 5.36 -11.04
N ALA A 241 -5.47 5.02 -10.01
CA ALA A 241 -4.68 5.99 -9.26
C ALA A 241 -3.53 6.55 -10.10
N PRO A 242 -3.16 7.86 -9.99
CA PRO A 242 -2.12 8.48 -10.83
C PRO A 242 -0.72 7.86 -10.65
N ALA A 243 -0.51 7.08 -9.59
CA ALA A 243 0.71 6.29 -9.39
C ALA A 243 0.88 5.12 -10.39
N PHE A 244 -0.04 4.94 -11.35
CA PHE A 244 0.05 3.90 -12.40
C PHE A 244 1.22 4.12 -13.36
N VAL A 245 1.67 5.33 -13.51
CA VAL A 245 2.78 5.69 -14.40
C VAL A 245 4.01 4.83 -14.11
N ASN A 246 4.68 4.37 -15.17
CA ASN A 246 5.85 3.49 -15.09
C ASN A 246 5.62 2.09 -14.47
N GLN A 247 4.38 1.73 -14.09
CA GLN A 247 4.11 0.39 -13.53
C GLN A 247 4.05 -0.68 -14.62
N PHE A 248 3.60 -0.33 -15.81
CA PHE A 248 3.39 -1.22 -16.95
C PHE A 248 4.13 -0.66 -18.17
N PRO A 249 5.42 -1.02 -18.41
CA PRO A 249 6.21 -0.45 -19.49
C PRO A 249 5.59 -0.64 -20.89
N SER A 250 4.91 -1.76 -21.14
CA SER A 250 4.21 -2.04 -22.38
C SER A 250 2.91 -1.22 -22.57
N LEU A 251 2.40 -0.59 -21.52
CA LEU A 251 1.20 0.23 -21.48
C LEU A 251 1.53 1.68 -21.08
N ALA A 252 2.59 2.24 -21.66
CA ALA A 252 3.12 3.53 -21.23
C ALA A 252 2.20 4.73 -21.53
N SER A 253 1.33 4.67 -22.57
CA SER A 253 0.33 5.70 -22.82
C SER A 253 -0.96 5.42 -22.05
N THR A 254 -1.67 6.47 -21.68
CA THR A 254 -2.97 6.39 -21.00
C THR A 254 -4.04 5.71 -21.87
N GLY A 255 -4.01 5.94 -23.18
CA GLY A 255 -4.89 5.26 -24.14
C GLY A 255 -4.63 3.75 -24.20
N LYS A 256 -3.35 3.32 -24.25
CA LYS A 256 -3.00 1.88 -24.19
C LYS A 256 -3.43 1.22 -22.90
N LEU A 257 -3.25 1.89 -21.76
CA LEU A 257 -3.71 1.39 -20.48
C LEU A 257 -5.23 1.21 -20.48
N LYS A 258 -5.99 2.21 -20.97
CA LYS A 258 -7.44 2.13 -21.08
C LYS A 258 -7.89 0.98 -21.96
N ALA A 259 -7.29 0.83 -23.13
CA ALA A 259 -7.58 -0.28 -24.05
C ALA A 259 -7.30 -1.65 -23.42
N ALA A 260 -6.16 -1.81 -22.73
CA ALA A 260 -5.83 -3.06 -22.04
C ALA A 260 -6.83 -3.38 -20.91
N LEU A 261 -7.25 -2.39 -20.14
CA LEU A 261 -8.24 -2.57 -19.07
C LEU A 261 -9.61 -2.96 -19.63
N LYS A 262 -10.05 -2.34 -20.74
CA LYS A 262 -11.27 -2.77 -21.44
C LYS A 262 -11.15 -4.21 -21.97
N ALA A 263 -9.99 -4.59 -22.52
CA ALA A 263 -9.75 -5.94 -23.03
C ALA A 263 -9.80 -7.04 -21.95
N ILE A 264 -9.46 -6.73 -20.70
CA ILE A 264 -9.57 -7.70 -19.60
C ILE A 264 -10.97 -7.76 -18.96
N GLY A 265 -11.89 -6.88 -19.33
CA GLY A 265 -13.31 -6.97 -18.93
C GLY A 265 -13.89 -5.74 -18.24
N PHE A 266 -13.12 -4.66 -18.02
CA PHE A 266 -13.68 -3.40 -17.49
C PHE A 266 -14.58 -2.73 -18.53
N TYR A 267 -15.69 -2.16 -18.05
CA TYR A 267 -16.61 -1.41 -18.86
C TYR A 267 -16.00 -0.09 -19.36
N ASP A 268 -15.42 0.68 -18.46
CA ASP A 268 -14.64 1.87 -18.80
C ASP A 268 -13.60 2.20 -17.69
N VAL A 269 -12.77 3.21 -17.95
CA VAL A 269 -11.62 3.58 -17.10
C VAL A 269 -11.67 5.06 -16.77
N VAL A 270 -11.53 5.38 -15.50
CA VAL A 270 -11.57 6.75 -14.97
C VAL A 270 -10.32 7.07 -14.18
N GLU A 271 -9.78 8.27 -14.37
CA GLU A 271 -8.62 8.79 -13.65
C GLU A 271 -9.00 9.25 -12.23
N VAL A 272 -8.43 8.62 -11.18
CA VAL A 272 -8.72 9.01 -9.78
C VAL A 272 -8.18 10.40 -9.43
N ALA A 273 -7.30 10.95 -10.22
CA ALA A 273 -6.83 12.33 -10.06
C ALA A 273 -7.96 13.38 -10.19
N ILE A 274 -9.07 13.04 -10.85
CA ILE A 274 -10.31 13.87 -10.84
C ILE A 274 -10.83 14.03 -9.41
N GLY A 275 -10.90 12.92 -8.66
CA GLY A 275 -11.30 12.98 -7.25
C GLY A 275 -10.28 13.70 -6.37
N ALA A 276 -9.00 13.76 -6.79
CA ALA A 276 -7.99 14.56 -6.12
C ALA A 276 -8.19 16.06 -6.35
N ASP A 277 -8.66 16.48 -7.53
CA ASP A 277 -9.06 17.86 -7.80
C ASP A 277 -10.19 18.28 -6.86
N LEU A 278 -11.24 17.46 -6.75
CA LEU A 278 -12.34 17.70 -5.82
C LEU A 278 -11.86 17.76 -4.35
N CYS A 279 -10.99 16.84 -3.97
CA CYS A 279 -10.40 16.80 -2.63
C CYS A 279 -9.59 18.06 -2.32
N THR A 280 -8.85 18.60 -3.29
CA THR A 280 -8.04 19.82 -3.13
C THR A 280 -8.93 21.01 -2.76
N VAL A 281 -10.03 21.20 -3.48
CA VAL A 281 -10.96 22.31 -3.26
C VAL A 281 -11.68 22.16 -1.92
N ASP A 282 -12.18 20.97 -1.61
CA ASP A 282 -12.87 20.67 -0.34
C ASP A 282 -11.95 20.86 0.88
N GLU A 283 -10.71 20.34 0.83
CA GLU A 283 -9.71 20.53 1.91
C GLU A 283 -9.25 21.98 2.05
N ALA A 284 -9.20 22.75 0.95
CA ALA A 284 -8.86 24.18 1.00
C ALA A 284 -9.94 24.97 1.72
N HIS A 285 -11.22 24.70 1.46
CA HIS A 285 -12.35 25.30 2.19
C HIS A 285 -12.32 24.91 3.67
N ASP A 286 -12.17 23.60 3.98
CA ASP A 286 -12.09 23.11 5.37
C ASP A 286 -10.94 23.80 6.13
N PHE A 287 -9.77 23.96 5.51
CA PHE A 287 -8.64 24.63 6.14
C PHE A 287 -8.94 26.09 6.49
N LEU A 288 -9.55 26.84 5.56
CA LEU A 288 -9.89 28.26 5.77
C LEU A 288 -10.95 28.44 6.87
N GLU A 289 -11.89 27.49 6.99
CA GLU A 289 -12.93 27.54 8.02
C GLU A 289 -12.44 27.12 9.41
N GLU A 290 -11.49 26.21 9.49
CA GLU A 290 -11.11 25.55 10.74
C GLU A 290 -9.82 26.13 11.36
N VAL A 291 -8.84 26.59 10.53
CA VAL A 291 -7.51 26.97 11.01
C VAL A 291 -7.27 28.50 10.87
N PRO A 292 -6.79 29.20 11.92
CA PRO A 292 -6.50 28.72 13.27
C PRO A 292 -7.68 28.82 14.25
N GLY A 293 -8.88 29.19 13.76
CA GLY A 293 -10.01 29.55 14.63
C GLY A 293 -10.51 28.44 15.54
N LYS A 294 -10.66 27.21 15.00
CA LYS A 294 -11.19 26.03 15.71
C LYS A 294 -10.13 24.97 15.95
N LEU A 295 -9.15 24.86 15.07
CA LEU A 295 -8.05 23.90 15.13
C LEU A 295 -6.71 24.61 15.13
N ASP A 296 -5.78 24.12 15.97
CA ASP A 296 -4.40 24.62 15.98
C ASP A 296 -3.68 24.35 14.64
N PHE A 297 -4.00 23.24 13.98
CA PHE A 297 -3.51 22.84 12.66
C PHE A 297 -4.50 21.88 12.02
N MET A 298 -4.44 21.70 10.72
CA MET A 298 -5.18 20.66 10.00
C MET A 298 -4.21 19.67 9.35
N ALA A 299 -4.60 18.41 9.26
CA ALA A 299 -3.84 17.37 8.60
C ALA A 299 -4.69 16.67 7.54
N THR A 300 -4.10 16.42 6.35
CA THR A 300 -4.78 15.82 5.20
C THR A 300 -5.29 14.41 5.49
N SER A 301 -6.33 13.95 4.81
CA SER A 301 -6.98 12.64 5.03
C SER A 301 -6.71 11.61 3.94
N CYS A 302 -6.13 11.98 2.80
CA CYS A 302 -6.05 11.16 1.58
C CYS A 302 -5.34 9.80 1.74
N CYS A 303 -4.40 9.66 2.70
CA CYS A 303 -3.71 8.41 2.99
C CYS A 303 -4.38 7.65 4.15
N PRO A 304 -5.08 6.51 3.90
CA PRO A 304 -5.80 5.79 4.96
C PRO A 304 -4.89 5.20 6.05
N ALA A 305 -3.65 4.83 5.71
CA ALA A 305 -2.70 4.35 6.71
C ALA A 305 -2.23 5.46 7.66
N TRP A 306 -2.06 6.68 7.15
CA TRP A 306 -1.75 7.87 7.93
C TRP A 306 -2.90 8.27 8.84
N SER A 307 -4.11 8.44 8.31
CA SER A 307 -5.28 8.84 9.09
C SER A 307 -5.62 7.82 10.16
N MET A 308 -5.52 6.51 9.87
CA MET A 308 -5.69 5.45 10.88
C MET A 308 -4.62 5.51 11.96
N MET A 309 -3.35 5.71 11.59
CA MET A 309 -2.26 5.85 12.56
C MET A 309 -2.49 7.05 13.47
N ALA A 310 -2.89 8.20 12.90
CA ALA A 310 -3.19 9.39 13.67
C ALA A 310 -4.31 9.14 14.69
N LYS A 311 -5.43 8.57 14.26
CA LYS A 311 -6.58 8.25 15.13
C LYS A 311 -6.24 7.21 16.20
N THR A 312 -5.41 6.22 15.88
CA THR A 312 -5.07 5.13 16.82
C THR A 312 -3.97 5.53 17.80
N ALA A 313 -2.91 6.20 17.34
CA ALA A 313 -1.76 6.55 18.17
C ALA A 313 -1.89 7.92 18.87
N PHE A 314 -2.74 8.81 18.36
CA PHE A 314 -2.98 10.16 18.86
C PHE A 314 -4.48 10.50 18.87
N PRO A 315 -5.32 9.80 19.68
CA PRO A 315 -6.77 10.03 19.68
C PRO A 315 -7.16 11.50 19.92
N ASP A 316 -6.38 12.22 20.72
CA ASP A 316 -6.59 13.64 21.01
C ASP A 316 -6.48 14.54 19.76
N LEU A 317 -5.69 14.11 18.77
CA LEU A 317 -5.48 14.82 17.51
C LEU A 317 -6.39 14.31 16.38
N ALA A 318 -7.28 13.34 16.65
CA ALA A 318 -8.16 12.79 15.63
C ALA A 318 -9.03 13.87 14.95
N LYS A 319 -9.44 14.90 15.71
CA LYS A 319 -10.20 16.05 15.23
C LYS A 319 -9.45 16.94 14.22
N ASN A 320 -8.12 16.91 14.26
CA ASN A 320 -7.28 17.69 13.35
C ASN A 320 -7.08 17.01 11.97
N ILE A 321 -7.50 15.74 11.84
CA ILE A 321 -7.46 15.06 10.53
C ILE A 321 -8.68 15.50 9.74
N SER A 322 -8.45 16.06 8.55
CA SER A 322 -9.50 16.48 7.62
C SER A 322 -10.56 15.41 7.45
N MET A 323 -11.80 15.84 7.38
CA MET A 323 -12.97 14.97 7.14
C MET A 323 -13.30 14.86 5.65
N THR A 324 -12.58 15.57 4.79
CA THR A 324 -12.68 15.46 3.34
C THR A 324 -12.49 14.00 2.89
N MET A 325 -13.33 13.57 1.98
CA MET A 325 -13.23 12.22 1.41
C MET A 325 -11.95 12.05 0.61
N THR A 326 -11.42 10.84 0.61
CA THR A 326 -10.23 10.56 -0.21
C THR A 326 -10.56 10.58 -1.71
N PRO A 327 -9.58 10.84 -2.58
CA PRO A 327 -9.79 10.85 -4.04
C PRO A 327 -10.47 9.58 -4.58
N MET A 328 -10.17 8.40 -4.00
CA MET A 328 -10.83 7.15 -4.34
C MET A 328 -12.35 7.22 -4.10
N VAL A 329 -12.77 7.74 -2.95
CA VAL A 329 -14.18 7.79 -2.57
C VAL A 329 -14.92 8.89 -3.36
N PHE A 330 -14.30 10.05 -3.57
CA PHE A 330 -14.87 11.10 -4.42
C PHE A 330 -15.15 10.57 -5.83
N THR A 331 -14.14 9.96 -6.48
CA THR A 331 -14.31 9.42 -7.84
C THR A 331 -15.38 8.33 -7.87
N ALA A 332 -15.39 7.41 -6.89
CA ALA A 332 -16.38 6.34 -6.83
C ALA A 332 -17.79 6.88 -6.66
N ARG A 333 -18.03 7.81 -5.75
CA ARG A 333 -19.36 8.44 -5.56
C ARG A 333 -19.84 9.21 -6.78
N MET A 334 -18.93 9.95 -7.42
CA MET A 334 -19.22 10.65 -8.66
C MET A 334 -19.73 9.67 -9.73
N MET A 335 -19.01 8.57 -9.92
CA MET A 335 -19.38 7.55 -10.91
C MET A 335 -20.65 6.79 -10.53
N LYS A 336 -20.85 6.44 -9.26
CA LYS A 336 -22.10 5.82 -8.76
C LYS A 336 -23.30 6.74 -8.93
N LYS A 337 -23.12 8.05 -8.86
CA LYS A 337 -24.18 9.02 -9.11
C LYS A 337 -24.56 9.06 -10.60
N ALA A 338 -23.57 8.95 -11.48
CA ALA A 338 -23.79 8.92 -12.93
C ALA A 338 -24.36 7.57 -13.41
N ASP A 339 -23.91 6.45 -12.82
CA ASP A 339 -24.36 5.10 -13.10
C ASP A 339 -24.55 4.30 -11.80
N PRO A 340 -25.76 4.37 -11.17
CA PRO A 340 -26.02 3.74 -9.88
C PRO A 340 -25.87 2.22 -9.84
N GLU A 341 -26.09 1.54 -10.98
CA GLU A 341 -26.00 0.10 -11.11
C GLU A 341 -24.56 -0.39 -11.38
N ALA A 342 -23.65 0.52 -11.70
CA ALA A 342 -22.26 0.16 -11.98
C ALA A 342 -21.50 -0.17 -10.70
N ARG A 343 -20.49 -1.00 -10.85
CA ARG A 343 -19.54 -1.35 -9.78
C ARG A 343 -18.22 -0.63 -9.98
N MET A 344 -17.55 -0.30 -8.87
CA MET A 344 -16.32 0.49 -8.88
C MET A 344 -15.15 -0.36 -8.40
N CYS A 345 -14.12 -0.48 -9.24
CA CYS A 345 -12.86 -1.14 -8.89
C CYS A 345 -11.72 -0.11 -8.83
N PHE A 346 -11.25 0.19 -7.63
CA PHE A 346 -10.05 1.02 -7.49
C PHE A 346 -8.80 0.22 -7.82
N ILE A 347 -7.95 0.76 -8.69
CA ILE A 347 -6.67 0.19 -9.09
C ILE A 347 -5.55 1.15 -8.66
N GLY A 348 -4.72 0.70 -7.72
CA GLY A 348 -3.73 1.60 -7.17
C GLY A 348 -2.57 0.93 -6.43
N PRO A 349 -1.69 1.72 -5.81
CA PRO A 349 -0.47 1.23 -5.18
C PRO A 349 -0.66 0.68 -3.76
N CYS A 350 -1.88 0.67 -3.21
CA CYS A 350 -2.07 0.75 -1.76
C CYS A 350 -2.86 -0.43 -1.17
N ALA A 351 -2.23 -1.23 -0.30
CA ALA A 351 -2.93 -2.26 0.47
C ALA A 351 -3.92 -1.66 1.51
N ALA A 352 -3.62 -0.48 2.09
CA ALA A 352 -4.52 0.16 3.05
C ALA A 352 -5.84 0.68 2.43
N LYS A 353 -5.89 0.90 1.11
CA LYS A 353 -7.13 1.21 0.38
C LYS A 353 -8.13 0.05 0.42
N LYS A 354 -7.66 -1.19 0.51
CA LYS A 354 -8.50 -2.36 0.74
C LYS A 354 -9.24 -2.27 2.08
N LEU A 355 -8.55 -1.81 3.14
CA LEU A 355 -9.16 -1.57 4.45
C LEU A 355 -10.14 -0.40 4.42
N GLU A 356 -9.81 0.67 3.72
CA GLU A 356 -10.71 1.82 3.56
C GLU A 356 -12.00 1.42 2.84
N ALA A 357 -11.92 0.69 1.74
CA ALA A 357 -13.08 0.19 0.99
C ALA A 357 -13.99 -0.74 1.83
N SER A 358 -13.45 -1.43 2.84
CA SER A 358 -14.23 -2.29 3.73
C SER A 358 -15.03 -1.54 4.82
N ARG A 359 -14.79 -0.23 5.01
CA ARG A 359 -15.50 0.57 6.02
C ARG A 359 -16.97 0.72 5.66
N ARG A 360 -17.84 0.78 6.68
CA ARG A 360 -19.30 0.91 6.50
C ARG A 360 -19.71 2.16 5.69
N THR A 361 -18.93 3.23 5.76
CA THR A 361 -19.19 4.50 5.05
C THR A 361 -18.73 4.49 3.59
N VAL A 362 -17.91 3.54 3.17
CA VAL A 362 -17.25 3.51 1.85
C VAL A 362 -17.61 2.27 1.03
N ARG A 363 -17.90 1.15 1.70
CA ARG A 363 -18.12 -0.15 1.05
C ARG A 363 -19.27 -0.20 0.03
N SER A 364 -20.19 0.76 0.08
CA SER A 364 -21.24 0.93 -0.92
C SER A 364 -20.78 1.69 -2.16
N ASP A 365 -19.67 2.41 -2.06
CA ASP A 365 -19.15 3.25 -3.14
C ASP A 365 -18.05 2.52 -3.93
N VAL A 366 -17.18 1.77 -3.24
CA VAL A 366 -16.04 1.05 -3.82
C VAL A 366 -16.23 -0.45 -3.63
N ASP A 367 -16.49 -1.18 -4.70
CA ASP A 367 -16.80 -2.62 -4.67
C ASP A 367 -15.53 -3.47 -4.62
N PHE A 368 -14.47 -3.07 -5.35
CA PHE A 368 -13.21 -3.81 -5.46
C PHE A 368 -12.00 -2.90 -5.33
N VAL A 369 -10.91 -3.45 -4.81
CA VAL A 369 -9.60 -2.78 -4.77
C VAL A 369 -8.53 -3.73 -5.26
N LEU A 370 -7.83 -3.36 -6.32
CA LEU A 370 -6.66 -4.06 -6.83
C LEU A 370 -5.38 -3.24 -6.62
N THR A 371 -4.29 -3.93 -6.39
CA THR A 371 -2.94 -3.38 -6.52
C THR A 371 -2.46 -3.47 -7.97
N PHE A 372 -1.44 -2.66 -8.35
CA PHE A 372 -0.84 -2.79 -9.68
C PHE A 372 -0.21 -4.16 -9.91
N GLU A 373 0.31 -4.79 -8.85
CA GLU A 373 0.89 -6.13 -8.92
C GLU A 373 -0.18 -7.20 -9.21
N GLU A 374 -1.36 -7.07 -8.60
CA GLU A 374 -2.53 -7.92 -8.88
C GLU A 374 -3.05 -7.70 -10.32
N LEU A 375 -3.14 -6.43 -10.76
CA LEU A 375 -3.53 -6.11 -12.13
C LEU A 375 -2.56 -6.70 -13.17
N ALA A 376 -1.26 -6.66 -12.93
CA ALA A 376 -0.28 -7.28 -13.82
C ALA A 376 -0.54 -8.78 -14.01
N GLY A 377 -0.91 -9.49 -12.94
CA GLY A 377 -1.31 -10.89 -13.02
C GLY A 377 -2.58 -11.12 -13.83
N ILE A 378 -3.57 -10.23 -13.75
CA ILE A 378 -4.82 -10.32 -14.53
C ILE A 378 -4.55 -10.09 -16.02
N ILE A 379 -3.75 -9.09 -16.38
CA ILE A 379 -3.36 -8.80 -17.77
C ILE A 379 -2.63 -10.00 -18.38
N GLU A 380 -1.68 -10.59 -17.63
CA GLU A 380 -0.95 -11.78 -18.04
C GLU A 380 -1.90 -13.01 -18.20
N ALA A 381 -2.86 -13.16 -17.29
CA ALA A 381 -3.81 -14.28 -17.35
C ALA A 381 -4.74 -14.26 -18.58
N LYS A 382 -5.05 -13.06 -19.09
CA LYS A 382 -5.89 -12.84 -20.26
C LYS A 382 -5.12 -12.86 -21.57
N ASP A 383 -3.79 -13.05 -21.50
CA ASP A 383 -2.88 -13.05 -22.66
C ASP A 383 -3.09 -11.82 -23.59
N VAL A 384 -3.26 -10.63 -22.98
CA VAL A 384 -3.47 -9.39 -23.73
C VAL A 384 -2.22 -9.03 -24.50
N ASP A 385 -2.26 -9.15 -25.82
CA ASP A 385 -1.18 -8.65 -26.69
C ASP A 385 -1.23 -7.11 -26.77
N THR A 386 -0.36 -6.47 -26.02
CA THR A 386 -0.30 -5.01 -25.92
C THR A 386 0.18 -4.34 -27.22
N SER A 387 0.70 -5.11 -28.20
CA SER A 387 1.11 -4.60 -29.51
C SER A 387 -0.06 -4.47 -30.49
N LEU A 388 -1.12 -5.25 -30.27
CA LEU A 388 -2.32 -5.31 -31.11
C LEU A 388 -3.49 -4.46 -30.57
N LEU A 389 -3.30 -3.77 -29.45
CA LEU A 389 -4.35 -2.93 -28.88
C LEU A 389 -4.65 -1.74 -29.80
N GLU A 390 -5.89 -1.63 -30.24
CA GLU A 390 -6.40 -0.42 -30.87
C GLU A 390 -6.51 0.68 -29.80
N VAL A 391 -5.87 1.82 -30.05
CA VAL A 391 -5.82 2.95 -29.13
C VAL A 391 -6.60 4.11 -29.73
N ASP A 392 -7.65 4.53 -29.06
CA ASP A 392 -8.28 5.81 -29.32
C ASP A 392 -7.69 6.87 -28.37
N GLU A 393 -6.84 7.74 -28.91
CA GLU A 393 -6.21 8.81 -28.13
C GLU A 393 -7.25 9.86 -27.64
N ALA A 394 -8.43 9.96 -28.29
CA ALA A 394 -9.51 10.79 -27.80
C ALA A 394 -10.16 10.24 -26.52
N GLU A 395 -10.08 8.95 -26.31
CA GLU A 395 -10.52 8.29 -25.07
C GLU A 395 -9.44 8.21 -23.99
N ALA A 396 -8.25 8.77 -24.21
CA ALA A 396 -7.17 8.75 -23.21
C ALA A 396 -7.57 9.42 -21.90
N LEU A 397 -6.87 9.10 -20.81
CA LEU A 397 -7.14 9.68 -19.48
C LEU A 397 -6.61 11.12 -19.43
N HIS A 398 -7.46 12.10 -19.72
CA HIS A 398 -7.11 13.54 -19.81
C HIS A 398 -8.12 14.44 -19.06
N ALA A 399 -8.64 13.98 -17.94
CA ALA A 399 -9.74 14.69 -17.26
C ALA A 399 -9.36 15.31 -15.91
N ALA A 400 -8.08 15.22 -15.49
CA ALA A 400 -7.60 15.71 -14.21
C ALA A 400 -6.50 16.77 -14.37
N SER A 401 -6.39 17.64 -13.34
CA SER A 401 -5.36 18.67 -13.26
C SER A 401 -3.95 18.11 -12.99
N ALA A 402 -2.94 18.93 -13.25
CA ALA A 402 -1.57 18.65 -12.82
C ALA A 402 -1.46 18.50 -11.29
N ALA A 403 -2.20 19.31 -10.54
CA ALA A 403 -2.25 19.26 -9.08
C ALA A 403 -2.84 17.95 -8.58
N GLY A 404 -3.99 17.50 -9.12
CA GLY A 404 -4.60 16.21 -8.77
C GLY A 404 -3.73 15.01 -9.08
N ARG A 405 -3.01 15.01 -10.22
CA ARG A 405 -2.00 13.98 -10.56
C ARG A 405 -0.85 13.96 -9.56
N GLY A 406 -0.46 15.13 -9.05
CA GLY A 406 0.61 15.32 -8.04
C GLY A 406 0.36 14.64 -6.70
N PHE A 407 -0.88 14.29 -6.36
CA PHE A 407 -1.21 13.57 -5.11
C PHE A 407 -0.50 12.23 -4.95
N ALA A 408 0.01 11.65 -6.04
CA ALA A 408 0.76 10.41 -5.98
C ALA A 408 2.14 10.53 -5.33
N GLN A 409 2.67 11.74 -5.17
CA GLN A 409 3.97 12.02 -4.56
C GLN A 409 3.80 12.63 -3.18
N SER A 410 4.73 12.34 -2.26
CA SER A 410 4.74 12.97 -0.93
C SER A 410 4.98 14.49 -1.05
N GLY A 411 4.21 15.28 -0.33
CA GLY A 411 4.19 16.74 -0.41
C GLY A 411 3.19 17.28 -1.44
N GLY A 412 2.66 16.44 -2.33
CA GLY A 412 1.80 16.85 -3.42
C GLY A 412 0.42 17.33 -2.97
N VAL A 413 -0.14 16.69 -1.94
CA VAL A 413 -1.47 17.03 -1.41
C VAL A 413 -1.44 18.39 -0.71
N ALA A 414 -0.56 18.55 0.28
CA ALA A 414 -0.46 19.81 1.02
C ALA A 414 -0.09 20.98 0.10
N LYS A 415 0.77 20.71 -0.91
CA LYS A 415 1.12 21.72 -1.91
C LYS A 415 -0.08 22.14 -2.74
N ALA A 416 -0.88 21.19 -3.26
CA ALA A 416 -2.05 21.51 -4.07
C ALA A 416 -3.08 22.34 -3.30
N VAL A 417 -3.35 21.97 -2.04
CA VAL A 417 -4.26 22.70 -1.16
C VAL A 417 -3.72 24.11 -0.84
N ALA A 418 -2.44 24.24 -0.51
CA ALA A 418 -1.83 25.54 -0.21
C ALA A 418 -1.79 26.45 -1.44
N ASP A 419 -1.47 25.91 -2.63
CA ASP A 419 -1.46 26.65 -3.88
C ASP A 419 -2.90 27.15 -4.21
N LYS A 420 -3.92 26.35 -3.97
CA LYS A 420 -5.34 26.74 -4.18
C LYS A 420 -5.78 27.83 -3.20
N ILE A 421 -5.43 27.73 -1.92
CA ILE A 421 -5.72 28.78 -0.93
C ILE A 421 -5.03 30.09 -1.33
N LYS A 422 -3.78 30.02 -1.78
CA LYS A 422 -3.04 31.21 -2.22
C LYS A 422 -3.64 31.87 -3.46
N GLU A 423 -4.25 31.09 -4.35
CA GLU A 423 -4.99 31.63 -5.50
C GLU A 423 -6.24 32.42 -5.06
N TRP A 424 -7.02 31.86 -4.12
CA TRP A 424 -8.20 32.55 -3.58
C TRP A 424 -7.85 33.74 -2.67
N HIS A 425 -6.74 33.62 -1.92
CA HIS A 425 -6.26 34.60 -0.94
C HIS A 425 -4.77 34.88 -1.15
N PRO A 426 -4.40 35.74 -2.12
CA PRO A 426 -3.00 36.01 -2.48
C PRO A 426 -2.10 36.49 -1.32
N ASP A 427 -2.71 37.15 -0.33
CA ASP A 427 -2.01 37.67 0.86
C ASP A 427 -1.79 36.58 1.93
N MET A 428 -2.39 35.39 1.79
CA MET A 428 -2.26 34.28 2.73
C MET A 428 -1.14 33.33 2.29
N ASP A 429 -0.17 33.09 3.16
CA ASP A 429 0.89 32.11 2.95
C ASP A 429 0.70 30.92 3.90
N VAL A 430 0.09 29.85 3.39
CA VAL A 430 -0.19 28.62 4.15
C VAL A 430 1.10 27.86 4.37
N LYS A 431 1.49 27.72 5.63
CA LYS A 431 2.68 26.91 6.01
C LYS A 431 2.33 25.43 5.92
N ILE A 432 3.16 24.67 5.22
CA ILE A 432 2.99 23.22 5.05
C ILE A 432 4.14 22.45 5.70
N ALA A 433 3.84 21.25 6.21
CA ALA A 433 4.86 20.29 6.63
C ALA A 433 4.41 18.88 6.23
N SER A 434 5.32 18.12 5.60
CA SER A 434 5.03 16.79 5.07
C SER A 434 5.94 15.75 5.70
N ALA A 435 5.42 14.53 5.89
CA ALA A 435 6.18 13.37 6.33
C ALA A 435 5.83 12.13 5.50
N GLN A 436 6.83 11.28 5.29
CA GLN A 436 6.69 10.05 4.52
C GLN A 436 7.21 8.83 5.28
N GLY A 437 6.42 7.74 5.26
CA GLY A 437 6.64 6.59 6.13
C GLY A 437 6.06 6.83 7.54
N LEU A 438 5.33 5.83 8.07
CA LEU A 438 4.57 5.99 9.34
C LEU A 438 5.43 6.38 10.54
N ALA A 439 6.71 6.00 10.57
CA ALA A 439 7.62 6.39 11.66
C ALA A 439 7.88 7.91 11.68
N GLU A 440 8.12 8.52 10.51
CA GLU A 440 8.31 9.97 10.39
C GLU A 440 6.98 10.72 10.57
N CYS A 441 5.88 10.17 10.05
CA CYS A 441 4.54 10.68 10.29
C CYS A 441 4.20 10.75 11.79
N LYS A 442 4.61 9.73 12.55
CA LYS A 442 4.45 9.71 14.01
C LYS A 442 5.24 10.83 14.69
N LYS A 443 6.47 11.08 14.24
CA LYS A 443 7.29 12.22 14.76
C LYS A 443 6.65 13.56 14.42
N LEU A 444 6.12 13.73 13.22
CA LEU A 444 5.41 14.94 12.80
C LEU A 444 4.25 15.24 13.76
N LEU A 445 3.39 14.25 14.07
CA LEU A 445 2.28 14.43 15.02
C LEU A 445 2.74 14.67 16.47
N MET A 446 3.84 14.05 16.91
CA MET A 446 4.42 14.34 18.23
C MET A 446 4.84 15.81 18.36
N LEU A 447 5.45 16.37 17.31
CA LEU A 447 5.86 17.77 17.26
C LEU A 447 4.64 18.70 17.13
N ALA A 448 3.61 18.31 16.38
CA ALA A 448 2.35 19.04 16.28
C ALA A 448 1.64 19.10 17.64
N LYS A 449 1.56 17.97 18.35
CA LYS A 449 1.03 17.92 19.73
C LYS A 449 1.79 18.84 20.70
N ALA A 450 3.08 19.05 20.46
CA ALA A 450 3.91 19.98 21.25
C ALA A 450 3.78 21.46 20.79
N GLY A 451 2.85 21.79 19.87
CA GLY A 451 2.57 23.16 19.42
C GLY A 451 3.52 23.69 18.34
N LYS A 452 4.42 22.86 17.78
CA LYS A 452 5.40 23.34 16.78
C LYS A 452 4.75 23.73 15.44
N TYR A 453 3.59 23.20 15.13
CA TYR A 453 2.93 23.34 13.83
C TYR A 453 1.58 24.06 13.89
N ASN A 454 1.42 25.00 14.83
CA ASN A 454 0.19 25.81 14.87
C ASN A 454 0.07 26.68 13.62
N GLY A 455 -1.11 26.70 12.99
CA GLY A 455 -1.38 27.37 11.73
C GLY A 455 -0.89 26.64 10.48
N TYR A 456 -0.43 25.39 10.60
CA TYR A 456 0.07 24.60 9.47
C TYR A 456 -0.98 23.68 8.88
N LEU A 457 -0.81 23.37 7.58
CA LEU A 457 -1.38 22.21 6.93
C LEU A 457 -0.35 21.09 6.94
N LEU A 458 -0.68 19.95 7.54
CA LEU A 458 0.20 18.80 7.65
C LEU A 458 -0.17 17.70 6.66
N GLU A 459 0.83 17.12 5.98
CA GLU A 459 0.63 15.95 5.15
C GLU A 459 1.37 14.75 5.71
N GLY A 460 0.68 13.60 5.82
CA GLY A 460 1.31 12.34 6.16
C GLY A 460 1.07 11.28 5.08
N MET A 461 2.14 10.73 4.52
CA MET A 461 2.09 9.59 3.60
C MET A 461 2.65 8.34 4.28
N GLY A 462 1.85 7.28 4.38
CA GLY A 462 2.27 6.02 5.02
C GLY A 462 3.41 5.30 4.32
N CYS A 463 3.69 5.64 3.06
CA CYS A 463 4.74 5.04 2.23
C CYS A 463 5.88 6.01 1.95
N PRO A 464 7.15 5.54 1.93
CA PRO A 464 8.27 6.35 1.46
C PRO A 464 8.09 6.76 -0.01
N GLY A 465 8.26 8.04 -0.31
CA GLY A 465 8.03 8.61 -1.64
C GLY A 465 6.55 8.96 -1.94
N GLY A 466 5.62 8.64 -1.05
CA GLY A 466 4.19 8.77 -1.28
C GLY A 466 3.59 7.52 -1.94
N CYS A 467 2.50 7.67 -2.68
CA CYS A 467 1.79 6.56 -3.32
C CYS A 467 2.63 5.81 -4.34
N ILE A 468 3.58 6.47 -5.03
CA ILE A 468 4.54 5.83 -5.95
C ILE A 468 5.45 4.80 -5.27
N GLY A 469 5.62 4.86 -3.95
CA GLY A 469 6.30 3.86 -3.11
C GLY A 469 5.35 2.92 -2.36
N GLY A 470 4.10 2.82 -2.78
CA GLY A 470 3.05 2.00 -2.16
C GLY A 470 3.33 0.49 -2.16
N ALA A 471 2.64 -0.29 -1.32
CA ALA A 471 2.90 -1.73 -1.16
C ALA A 471 2.55 -2.57 -2.40
N GLY A 472 1.68 -2.09 -3.26
CA GLY A 472 1.26 -2.77 -4.49
C GLY A 472 1.91 -2.23 -5.78
N THR A 473 2.97 -1.40 -5.70
CA THR A 473 3.72 -0.93 -6.88
C THR A 473 4.71 -1.98 -7.37
N ILE A 474 5.01 -1.94 -8.66
CA ILE A 474 5.97 -2.84 -9.34
C ILE A 474 7.29 -2.10 -9.56
N ALA A 475 7.22 -0.87 -10.08
CA ALA A 475 8.34 -0.08 -10.52
C ALA A 475 9.14 0.56 -9.37
N ASP A 476 10.36 0.96 -9.68
CA ASP A 476 11.21 1.75 -8.78
C ASP A 476 10.60 3.13 -8.51
N PRO A 477 10.44 3.56 -7.24
CA PRO A 477 9.80 4.82 -6.90
C PRO A 477 10.52 6.06 -7.45
N ALA A 478 11.86 6.05 -7.52
CA ALA A 478 12.62 7.21 -8.01
C ALA A 478 12.40 7.41 -9.52
N ARG A 479 12.41 6.33 -10.30
CA ARG A 479 12.08 6.37 -11.73
C ARG A 479 10.63 6.76 -11.95
N THR A 480 9.72 6.25 -11.12
CA THR A 480 8.29 6.58 -11.19
C THR A 480 8.05 8.06 -10.90
N ALA A 481 8.79 8.68 -9.98
CA ALA A 481 8.69 10.12 -9.71
C ALA A 481 9.02 10.97 -10.95
N ILE A 482 10.02 10.57 -11.73
CA ILE A 482 10.38 11.25 -12.99
C ILE A 482 9.23 11.17 -14.01
N GLN A 483 8.65 9.99 -14.18
CA GLN A 483 7.53 9.78 -15.11
C GLN A 483 6.25 10.48 -14.63
N LEU A 484 6.01 10.51 -13.31
CA LEU A 484 4.89 11.25 -12.74
C LEU A 484 4.99 12.75 -13.04
N ASN A 485 6.18 13.33 -12.87
CA ASN A 485 6.41 14.74 -13.21
C ASN A 485 6.16 15.04 -14.71
N LYS A 486 6.46 14.08 -15.60
CA LYS A 486 6.12 14.19 -17.01
C LYS A 486 4.61 14.15 -17.20
N TYR A 487 3.93 13.18 -16.59
CA TYR A 487 2.48 13.00 -16.65
C TYR A 487 1.71 14.21 -16.09
N MET A 488 2.23 14.86 -15.04
CA MET A 488 1.69 16.12 -14.52
C MET A 488 1.78 17.25 -15.56
N LYS A 489 2.89 17.36 -16.30
CA LYS A 489 3.06 18.38 -17.35
C LYS A 489 2.16 18.15 -18.56
N GLU A 490 1.73 16.92 -18.79
CA GLU A 490 0.80 16.52 -19.87
C GLU A 490 -0.69 16.70 -19.44
N ALA A 491 -0.96 17.21 -18.23
CA ALA A 491 -2.31 17.48 -17.80
C ALA A 491 -2.96 18.59 -18.65
N PRO A 492 -4.27 18.48 -18.95
CA PRO A 492 -4.97 19.47 -19.76
C PRO A 492 -5.05 20.85 -19.09
N PHE A 493 -4.96 20.90 -17.78
CA PHE A 493 -4.97 22.11 -16.98
C PHE A 493 -4.16 21.93 -15.70
N THR A 494 -3.78 23.02 -15.06
CA THR A 494 -2.96 23.01 -13.83
C THR A 494 -3.82 23.15 -12.57
N ASP A 495 -4.88 23.94 -12.64
CA ASP A 495 -5.75 24.29 -11.54
C ASP A 495 -6.89 23.27 -11.38
N PRO A 496 -7.09 22.71 -10.17
CA PRO A 496 -8.18 21.77 -9.87
C PRO A 496 -9.59 22.32 -10.19
N GLU A 497 -9.87 23.61 -10.02
CA GLU A 497 -11.18 24.19 -10.29
C GLU A 497 -11.56 24.19 -11.77
N GLN A 498 -10.60 24.06 -12.68
CA GLN A 498 -10.84 23.89 -14.10
C GLN A 498 -11.38 22.50 -14.46
N SER A 499 -11.44 21.59 -13.48
CA SER A 499 -12.01 20.25 -13.68
C SER A 499 -13.48 20.33 -14.10
N PRO A 500 -13.87 19.66 -15.20
CA PRO A 500 -15.27 19.64 -15.63
C PRO A 500 -16.20 18.95 -14.63
N TYR A 501 -15.65 18.30 -13.62
CA TYR A 501 -16.37 17.58 -12.57
C TYR A 501 -16.57 18.39 -11.29
N MET A 502 -16.18 19.65 -11.25
CA MET A 502 -16.22 20.48 -10.04
C MET A 502 -17.65 20.63 -9.46
N SER A 503 -18.66 20.65 -10.32
CA SER A 503 -20.07 20.63 -9.89
C SER A 503 -20.45 19.40 -9.06
N CYS A 504 -19.67 18.33 -9.14
CA CYS A 504 -19.90 17.11 -8.36
C CYS A 504 -19.63 17.29 -6.87
N LEU A 505 -18.88 18.31 -6.44
CA LEU A 505 -18.67 18.62 -5.02
C LEU A 505 -20.00 18.80 -4.27
N LEU A 506 -21.00 19.40 -4.89
CA LEU A 506 -22.31 19.69 -4.28
C LEU A 506 -23.02 18.43 -3.74
N TYR A 507 -22.72 17.25 -4.28
CA TYR A 507 -23.40 16.01 -3.92
C TYR A 507 -22.46 14.84 -3.54
N THR A 508 -21.16 15.05 -3.60
CA THR A 508 -20.16 14.05 -3.18
C THR A 508 -19.50 14.38 -1.86
N SER A 509 -19.62 15.62 -1.37
CA SER A 509 -19.09 16.04 -0.05
C SER A 509 -19.59 15.16 1.09
N PRO A 510 -18.81 15.00 2.19
CA PRO A 510 -19.16 14.14 3.30
C PRO A 510 -20.53 14.44 3.88
N SER A 511 -21.41 13.47 3.93
CA SER A 511 -22.69 13.60 4.56
C SER A 511 -22.54 13.71 6.09
N PRO A 512 -23.57 14.23 6.83
CA PRO A 512 -23.55 14.17 8.29
C PRO A 512 -23.42 12.75 8.86
N ARG A 513 -23.77 11.73 8.07
CA ARG A 513 -23.60 10.32 8.45
C ARG A 513 -22.11 9.92 8.37
N ASP A 514 -21.40 10.33 7.32
CA ASP A 514 -19.95 10.08 7.15
C ASP A 514 -19.17 10.75 8.28
N LYS A 515 -19.52 12.01 8.59
CA LYS A 515 -18.90 12.78 9.70
C LYS A 515 -19.12 12.15 11.09
N ARG A 516 -20.19 11.38 11.31
CA ARG A 516 -20.47 10.71 12.60
C ARG A 516 -19.80 9.34 12.75
N GLN A 517 -19.39 8.68 11.67
CA GLN A 517 -18.86 7.31 11.70
C GLN A 517 -17.35 7.23 11.45
N SER A 518 -16.70 8.36 11.18
CA SER A 518 -15.25 8.49 11.01
C SER A 518 -14.59 8.96 12.30
#